data_65a3b37a42f60c8a12848d04c50353f1
#
_entry.id   65a3b37a42f60c8a12848d04c50353f1
#
_cell.length_a   1.000
_cell.length_b   1.000
_cell.length_c   1.000
_cell.angle_alpha   90.00
_cell.angle_beta   90.00
_cell.angle_gamma   90.00
#
_symmetry.space_group_name_H-M   'P 1'
#
loop_
_entity.id
_entity.type
_entity.pdbx_description
1 polymer ?
#
loop_
_entity_poly.entity_id
_entity_poly.type
_entity_poly.pdbx_seq_one_letter_code
_entity_poly.pdbx_strand_id
1 'polypeptide(L)'
;KDLAKQMRAAIINYTSTIGGHVGPNLGDVEALIGVHYVFDAPKDKIVIDVSHQDFVHKMLTGRAQYYLDKSKFTEIGEFTDPNESPEYDIFYAGHTSPSISLAFGLAKARSLKKEDFNIVAFIGDGSLSGGVAFEGLNNAGKLNDNFIVIVNDNQMAIAENHGSLYDNLRELRETNGQSEHNYFKSLGYDYIYVAEGNDLESVINALKLSLIHISEPTRP
;
A
#
# COMPACT_ATOMS: atom_id res chain seq x y z
N LYS A 1 -14.67 -4.75 11.41
CA LYS A 1 -15.77 -4.15 10.60
C LYS A 1 -16.26 -2.83 11.20
N ASP A 2 -16.45 -2.69 12.50
CA ASP A 2 -16.91 -1.42 13.11
C ASP A 2 -15.87 -0.31 12.98
N LEU A 3 -14.58 -0.62 13.15
CA LEU A 3 -13.49 0.33 12.94
C LEU A 3 -13.50 0.91 11.52
N ALA A 4 -13.67 0.07 10.49
CA ALA A 4 -13.75 0.51 9.10
C ALA A 4 -14.91 1.50 8.86
N LYS A 5 -16.07 1.25 9.48
CA LYS A 5 -17.21 2.18 9.40
C LYS A 5 -16.91 3.52 10.08
N GLN A 6 -16.27 3.48 11.25
CA GLN A 6 -15.87 4.70 11.97
C GLN A 6 -14.85 5.52 11.15
N MET A 7 -13.86 4.86 10.55
CA MET A 7 -12.87 5.52 9.70
C MET A 7 -13.50 6.15 8.47
N ARG A 8 -14.41 5.46 7.79
CA ARG A 8 -15.15 6.05 6.65
C ARG A 8 -15.96 7.28 7.06
N ALA A 9 -16.63 7.21 8.21
CA ALA A 9 -17.38 8.37 8.72
C ALA A 9 -16.45 9.56 9.04
N ALA A 10 -15.28 9.31 9.62
CA ALA A 10 -14.27 10.33 9.89
C ALA A 10 -13.74 10.95 8.60
N ILE A 11 -13.37 10.11 7.60
CA ILE A 11 -12.89 10.56 6.29
C ILE A 11 -13.93 11.45 5.61
N ILE A 12 -15.21 11.04 5.56
CA ILE A 12 -16.28 11.82 4.94
C ILE A 12 -16.47 13.16 5.68
N ASN A 13 -16.48 13.16 7.01
CA ASN A 13 -16.63 14.38 7.80
C ASN A 13 -15.46 15.34 7.60
N TYR A 14 -14.23 14.83 7.61
CA TYR A 14 -13.02 15.62 7.36
C TYR A 14 -13.04 16.22 5.96
N THR A 15 -13.17 15.39 4.94
CA THR A 15 -13.09 15.82 3.53
C THR A 15 -14.24 16.70 3.09
N SER A 16 -15.44 16.56 3.68
CA SER A 16 -16.57 17.45 3.44
C SER A 16 -16.31 18.88 3.96
N THR A 17 -15.38 19.04 4.87
CA THR A 17 -15.06 20.34 5.50
C THR A 17 -13.79 20.96 4.89
N ILE A 18 -12.74 20.17 4.72
CA ILE A 18 -11.41 20.63 4.29
C ILE A 18 -11.20 20.41 2.78
N GLY A 19 -11.85 19.42 2.20
CA GLY A 19 -11.54 18.89 0.87
C GLY A 19 -10.56 17.71 0.91
N GLY A 20 -9.93 17.41 -0.21
CA GLY A 20 -8.94 16.33 -0.34
C GLY A 20 -9.44 15.14 -1.13
N HIS A 21 -8.66 14.05 -1.11
CA HIS A 21 -8.88 12.85 -1.93
C HIS A 21 -9.85 11.87 -1.25
N VAL A 22 -11.16 12.00 -1.52
CA VAL A 22 -12.21 11.18 -0.89
C VAL A 22 -12.17 9.73 -1.38
N GLY A 23 -12.22 9.53 -2.70
CA GLY A 23 -12.32 8.21 -3.33
C GLY A 23 -11.21 7.25 -2.92
N PRO A 24 -9.94 7.62 -3.10
CA PRO A 24 -8.80 6.80 -2.70
C PRO A 24 -8.84 6.40 -1.22
N ASN A 25 -9.10 7.37 -0.32
CA ASN A 25 -9.15 7.09 1.12
C ASN A 25 -10.33 6.22 1.57
N LEU A 26 -11.45 6.23 0.85
CA LEU A 26 -12.58 5.32 1.13
C LEU A 26 -12.34 3.91 0.56
N GLY A 27 -11.58 3.83 -0.55
CA GLY A 27 -11.34 2.57 -1.26
C GLY A 27 -10.36 1.64 -0.57
N ASP A 28 -9.44 2.18 0.23
CA ASP A 28 -8.34 1.42 0.83
C ASP A 28 -8.46 1.19 2.36
N VAL A 29 -9.61 1.55 2.94
CA VAL A 29 -9.83 1.44 4.40
C VAL A 29 -9.53 0.04 4.91
N GLU A 30 -10.09 -1.01 4.30
CA GLU A 30 -9.86 -2.39 4.73
C GLU A 30 -8.42 -2.84 4.45
N ALA A 31 -7.85 -2.41 3.34
CA ALA A 31 -6.48 -2.75 2.97
C ALA A 31 -5.49 -2.20 4.01
N LEU A 32 -5.58 -0.92 4.36
CA LEU A 32 -4.69 -0.31 5.36
C LEU A 32 -4.96 -0.79 6.78
N ILE A 33 -6.22 -1.04 7.17
CA ILE A 33 -6.51 -1.70 8.46
C ILE A 33 -5.87 -3.10 8.48
N GLY A 34 -5.97 -3.86 7.39
CA GLY A 34 -5.34 -5.17 7.26
C GLY A 34 -3.83 -5.11 7.40
N VAL A 35 -3.19 -4.15 6.73
CA VAL A 35 -1.74 -3.91 6.84
C VAL A 35 -1.34 -3.64 8.29
N HIS A 36 -1.98 -2.71 8.97
CA HIS A 36 -1.69 -2.39 10.37
C HIS A 36 -2.08 -3.48 11.37
N TYR A 37 -2.95 -4.41 10.97
CA TYR A 37 -3.30 -5.56 11.79
C TYR A 37 -2.26 -6.69 11.70
N VAL A 38 -1.62 -6.84 10.54
CA VAL A 38 -0.69 -7.95 10.26
C VAL A 38 0.76 -7.56 10.53
N PHE A 39 1.12 -6.32 10.20
CA PHE A 39 2.48 -5.81 10.34
C PHE A 39 2.64 -4.91 11.57
N ASP A 40 3.76 -5.06 12.25
CA ASP A 40 4.09 -4.38 13.51
C ASP A 40 4.80 -3.04 13.23
N ALA A 41 4.06 -2.04 12.76
CA ALA A 41 4.60 -0.69 12.58
C ALA A 41 4.77 0.02 13.96
N PRO A 42 5.87 0.75 14.21
CA PRO A 42 6.86 1.20 13.25
C PRO A 42 8.07 0.27 13.05
N LYS A 43 8.11 -0.92 13.67
CA LYS A 43 9.17 -1.89 13.41
C LYS A 43 9.17 -2.27 11.94
N ASP A 44 8.06 -2.81 11.45
CA ASP A 44 7.82 -3.02 10.03
C ASP A 44 7.60 -1.68 9.32
N LYS A 45 8.12 -1.55 8.10
CA LYS A 45 8.09 -0.30 7.36
C LYS A 45 7.02 -0.32 6.29
N ILE A 46 6.13 0.68 6.33
CA ILE A 46 5.05 0.85 5.37
C ILE A 46 5.36 2.10 4.53
N VAL A 47 5.45 1.93 3.22
CA VAL A 47 5.70 3.02 2.27
C VAL A 47 4.48 3.15 1.35
N ILE A 48 3.75 4.25 1.48
CA ILE A 48 2.53 4.51 0.74
C ILE A 48 2.86 5.41 -0.45
N ASP A 49 2.50 4.98 -1.66
CA ASP A 49 2.73 5.76 -2.88
C ASP A 49 1.86 7.01 -2.92
N VAL A 50 2.40 8.12 -3.37
CA VAL A 50 1.76 9.45 -3.30
C VAL A 50 1.37 9.84 -1.88
N SER A 51 0.79 8.91 -1.16
CA SER A 51 0.17 9.01 0.17
C SER A 51 -1.06 9.93 0.27
N HIS A 52 -1.70 10.23 -0.85
CA HIS A 52 -3.00 10.90 -0.88
C HIS A 52 -4.15 10.04 -0.34
N GLN A 53 -3.89 8.77 -0.05
CA GLN A 53 -4.79 7.77 0.53
C GLN A 53 -4.29 7.26 1.90
N ASP A 54 -3.59 8.10 2.68
CA ASP A 54 -2.96 7.69 3.92
C ASP A 54 -3.74 8.02 5.19
N PHE A 55 -4.98 8.53 5.10
CA PHE A 55 -5.75 8.97 6.27
C PHE A 55 -5.97 7.83 7.28
N VAL A 56 -6.20 6.61 6.80
CA VAL A 56 -6.32 5.42 7.67
C VAL A 56 -4.98 5.14 8.36
N HIS A 57 -3.87 5.21 7.65
CA HIS A 57 -2.53 5.06 8.21
C HIS A 57 -2.30 6.11 9.32
N LYS A 58 -2.57 7.37 9.03
CA LYS A 58 -2.42 8.46 10.03
C LYS A 58 -3.32 8.25 11.25
N MET A 59 -4.57 7.87 11.05
CA MET A 59 -5.48 7.59 12.17
C MET A 59 -4.99 6.43 13.04
N LEU A 60 -4.46 5.36 12.44
CA LEU A 60 -3.95 4.18 13.18
C LEU A 60 -2.60 4.42 13.86
N THR A 61 -1.87 5.43 13.44
CA THR A 61 -0.56 5.80 13.97
C THR A 61 -0.60 7.02 14.92
N GLY A 62 -1.72 7.19 15.63
CA GLY A 62 -1.86 8.15 16.73
C GLY A 62 -2.37 9.53 16.34
N ARG A 63 -2.70 9.75 15.06
CA ARG A 63 -3.16 11.04 14.52
C ARG A 63 -4.68 11.11 14.32
N ALA A 64 -5.46 10.18 14.86
CA ALA A 64 -6.91 10.12 14.68
C ALA A 64 -7.65 11.39 15.13
N GLN A 65 -7.14 12.10 16.15
CA GLN A 65 -7.73 13.33 16.64
C GLN A 65 -7.87 14.42 15.56
N TYR A 66 -6.96 14.44 14.57
CA TYR A 66 -6.97 15.42 13.48
C TYR A 66 -8.03 15.12 12.41
N TYR A 67 -8.69 13.99 12.48
CA TYR A 67 -9.81 13.58 11.61
C TYR A 67 -11.15 13.53 12.35
N LEU A 68 -11.12 13.55 13.69
CA LEU A 68 -12.32 13.44 14.53
C LEU A 68 -12.74 14.78 15.13
N ASP A 69 -11.79 15.66 15.45
CA ASP A 69 -12.04 16.98 16.04
C ASP A 69 -11.91 18.06 14.97
N LYS A 70 -13.06 18.68 14.63
CA LYS A 70 -13.12 19.74 13.61
C LYS A 70 -12.21 20.94 13.88
N SER A 71 -11.92 21.23 15.14
CA SER A 71 -11.02 22.34 15.50
C SER A 71 -9.57 22.07 15.09
N LYS A 72 -9.22 20.81 14.82
CA LYS A 72 -7.86 20.34 14.49
C LYS A 72 -7.68 19.97 13.03
N PHE A 73 -8.70 20.01 12.20
CA PHE A 73 -8.66 19.56 10.81
C PHE A 73 -7.57 20.23 9.96
N THR A 74 -7.17 21.44 10.29
CA THR A 74 -6.13 22.19 9.58
C THR A 74 -4.71 21.98 10.15
N GLU A 75 -4.57 21.15 11.17
CA GLU A 75 -3.29 20.91 11.85
C GLU A 75 -2.53 19.70 11.31
N ILE A 76 -3.11 18.99 10.33
CA ILE A 76 -2.51 17.80 9.73
C ILE A 76 -2.35 17.99 8.21
N GLY A 77 -1.23 17.53 7.66
CA GLY A 77 -1.00 17.50 6.22
C GLY A 77 -1.74 16.35 5.53
N GLU A 78 -1.88 16.47 4.21
CA GLU A 78 -2.57 15.46 3.41
C GLU A 78 -1.70 14.22 3.12
N PHE A 79 -0.37 14.41 3.05
CA PHE A 79 0.59 13.37 2.67
C PHE A 79 1.43 12.92 3.87
N THR A 80 2.09 11.76 3.76
CA THR A 80 3.07 11.34 4.76
C THR A 80 4.18 12.36 4.89
N ASP A 81 4.52 12.71 6.14
CA ASP A 81 5.54 13.71 6.46
C ASP A 81 6.34 13.26 7.68
N PRO A 82 7.66 13.02 7.52
CA PRO A 82 8.54 12.69 8.64
C PRO A 82 8.58 13.75 9.76
N ASN A 83 8.18 15.00 9.50
CA ASN A 83 8.07 15.99 10.56
C ASN A 83 6.80 15.81 11.42
N GLU A 84 5.74 15.21 10.85
CA GLU A 84 4.53 14.88 11.62
C GLU A 84 4.75 13.62 12.47
N SER A 85 5.40 12.62 11.90
CA SER A 85 5.59 11.33 12.55
C SER A 85 6.83 10.59 12.01
N PRO A 86 8.04 10.89 12.52
CA PRO A 86 9.29 10.32 11.99
C PRO A 86 9.41 8.81 12.14
N GLU A 87 8.62 8.21 13.03
CA GLU A 87 8.63 6.76 13.26
C GLU A 87 7.83 6.01 12.20
N TYR A 88 6.70 6.58 11.76
CA TYR A 88 5.75 5.95 10.84
C TYR A 88 5.85 6.49 9.42
N ASP A 89 6.09 7.77 9.25
CA ASP A 89 6.20 8.45 7.96
C ASP A 89 7.69 8.58 7.58
N ILE A 90 8.23 7.58 6.87
CA ILE A 90 9.69 7.48 6.63
C ILE A 90 10.14 8.44 5.53
N PHE A 91 9.26 8.76 4.59
CA PHE A 91 9.52 9.59 3.42
C PHE A 91 8.49 10.68 3.26
N TYR A 92 8.96 11.83 2.77
CA TYR A 92 8.04 12.82 2.19
C TYR A 92 7.40 12.24 0.95
N ALA A 93 6.08 12.31 0.84
CA ALA A 93 5.33 11.82 -0.29
C ALA A 93 4.59 12.97 -1.02
N GLY A 94 3.73 12.64 -1.98
CA GLY A 94 3.01 13.58 -2.82
C GLY A 94 3.29 13.39 -4.31
N HIS A 95 4.28 12.56 -4.66
CA HIS A 95 4.62 12.21 -6.05
C HIS A 95 4.27 10.75 -6.34
N THR A 96 3.81 10.46 -7.57
CA THR A 96 3.43 9.12 -8.03
C THR A 96 4.64 8.23 -8.29
N SER A 97 4.51 6.93 -8.08
CA SER A 97 5.39 5.84 -8.52
C SER A 97 6.66 5.55 -7.70
N PRO A 98 7.14 6.36 -6.72
CA PRO A 98 8.43 6.08 -6.08
C PRO A 98 8.37 5.05 -4.95
N SER A 99 7.18 4.67 -4.44
CA SER A 99 7.05 3.84 -3.23
C SER A 99 7.83 2.53 -3.30
N ILE A 100 7.76 1.82 -4.43
CA ILE A 100 8.43 0.53 -4.60
C ILE A 100 9.95 0.71 -4.58
N SER A 101 10.47 1.73 -5.25
CA SER A 101 11.92 2.02 -5.28
C SER A 101 12.44 2.46 -3.91
N LEU A 102 11.67 3.27 -3.17
CA LEU A 102 12.00 3.68 -1.80
C LEU A 102 11.99 2.49 -0.84
N ALA A 103 10.93 1.67 -0.91
CA ALA A 103 10.81 0.45 -0.13
C ALA A 103 11.94 -0.56 -0.46
N PHE A 104 12.32 -0.70 -1.73
CA PHE A 104 13.47 -1.50 -2.15
C PHE A 104 14.78 -1.00 -1.53
N GLY A 105 15.00 0.31 -1.48
CA GLY A 105 16.15 0.91 -0.80
C GLY A 105 16.21 0.54 0.69
N LEU A 106 15.07 0.59 1.38
CA LEU A 106 14.95 0.14 2.79
C LEU A 106 15.27 -1.35 2.93
N ALA A 107 14.77 -2.20 2.01
CA ALA A 107 15.03 -3.64 2.03
C ALA A 107 16.53 -3.93 1.86
N LYS A 108 17.20 -3.24 0.97
CA LYS A 108 18.65 -3.35 0.81
C LYS A 108 19.42 -2.90 2.06
N ALA A 109 19.02 -1.78 2.66
CA ALA A 109 19.65 -1.28 3.89
C ALA A 109 19.46 -2.26 5.04
N ARG A 110 18.25 -2.80 5.23
CA ARG A 110 17.92 -3.83 6.23
C ARG A 110 18.82 -5.07 6.06
N SER A 111 18.89 -5.60 4.83
CA SER A 111 19.69 -6.81 4.55
C SER A 111 21.17 -6.59 4.81
N LEU A 112 21.72 -5.42 4.43
CA LEU A 112 23.12 -5.06 4.72
C LEU A 112 23.39 -4.93 6.23
N LYS A 113 22.44 -4.42 6.99
CA LYS A 113 22.54 -4.29 8.46
C LYS A 113 22.19 -5.60 9.19
N LYS A 114 21.68 -6.61 8.50
CA LYS A 114 21.19 -7.88 9.07
C LYS A 114 20.09 -7.65 10.10
N GLU A 115 19.24 -6.67 9.86
CA GLU A 115 18.04 -6.39 10.66
C GLU A 115 16.88 -7.28 10.16
N ASP A 116 15.92 -7.55 11.03
CA ASP A 116 14.76 -8.41 10.76
C ASP A 116 13.46 -7.64 10.99
N PHE A 117 12.90 -7.11 9.89
CA PHE A 117 11.58 -6.49 9.83
C PHE A 117 11.01 -6.58 8.42
N ASN A 118 9.69 -6.48 8.30
CA ASN A 118 9.03 -6.51 7.00
C ASN A 118 9.02 -5.12 6.36
N ILE A 119 8.92 -5.10 5.03
CA ILE A 119 8.75 -3.86 4.28
C ILE A 119 7.59 -4.03 3.32
N VAL A 120 6.64 -3.12 3.41
CA VAL A 120 5.41 -3.09 2.61
C VAL A 120 5.41 -1.82 1.77
N ALA A 121 5.37 -1.98 0.45
CA ALA A 121 5.06 -0.90 -0.49
C ALA A 121 3.58 -0.97 -0.87
N PHE A 122 2.83 0.10 -0.66
CA PHE A 122 1.42 0.21 -1.03
C PHE A 122 1.29 1.18 -2.19
N ILE A 123 0.77 0.73 -3.32
CA ILE A 123 0.68 1.52 -4.55
C ILE A 123 -0.67 1.33 -5.24
N GLY A 124 -1.25 2.40 -5.77
CA GLY A 124 -2.42 2.33 -6.63
C GLY A 124 -2.07 1.97 -8.07
N ASP A 125 -3.02 1.39 -8.80
CA ASP A 125 -2.87 1.00 -10.20
C ASP A 125 -2.47 2.17 -11.11
N GLY A 126 -3.01 3.36 -10.89
CA GLY A 126 -2.63 4.56 -11.66
C GLY A 126 -1.14 4.91 -11.54
N SER A 127 -0.58 4.85 -10.33
CA SER A 127 0.84 5.10 -10.05
C SER A 127 1.74 3.97 -10.55
N LEU A 128 1.23 2.75 -10.62
CA LEU A 128 1.98 1.57 -11.02
C LEU A 128 2.55 1.67 -12.44
N SER A 129 1.91 2.44 -13.34
CA SER A 129 2.38 2.64 -14.72
C SER A 129 3.55 3.62 -14.85
N GLY A 130 3.98 4.26 -13.78
CA GLY A 130 5.12 5.17 -13.84
C GLY A 130 6.46 4.46 -13.99
N GLY A 131 7.40 5.05 -14.75
CA GLY A 131 8.71 4.44 -15.04
C GLY A 131 9.48 4.06 -13.78
N VAL A 132 9.42 4.88 -12.72
CA VAL A 132 10.09 4.61 -11.44
C VAL A 132 9.49 3.38 -10.75
N ALA A 133 8.17 3.14 -10.87
CA ALA A 133 7.53 1.93 -10.34
C ALA A 133 8.00 0.68 -11.11
N PHE A 134 8.11 0.75 -12.44
CA PHE A 134 8.67 -0.35 -13.25
C PHE A 134 10.12 -0.65 -12.87
N GLU A 135 10.94 0.37 -12.68
CA GLU A 135 12.33 0.21 -12.23
C GLU A 135 12.38 -0.44 -10.84
N GLY A 136 11.56 0.04 -9.91
CA GLY A 136 11.43 -0.53 -8.57
C GLY A 136 11.04 -2.01 -8.59
N LEU A 137 10.00 -2.35 -9.34
CA LEU A 137 9.56 -3.74 -9.52
C LEU A 137 10.66 -4.63 -10.12
N ASN A 138 11.32 -4.16 -11.19
CA ASN A 138 12.39 -4.92 -11.83
C ASN A 138 13.54 -5.21 -10.85
N ASN A 139 13.95 -4.24 -10.04
CA ASN A 139 15.04 -4.41 -9.09
C ASN A 139 14.62 -5.27 -7.89
N ALA A 140 13.43 -5.06 -7.36
CA ALA A 140 12.94 -5.76 -6.18
C ALA A 140 12.53 -7.22 -6.46
N GLY A 141 12.17 -7.57 -7.69
CA GLY A 141 11.84 -8.96 -8.08
C GLY A 141 13.00 -9.96 -7.96
N LYS A 142 14.20 -9.47 -7.66
CA LYS A 142 15.38 -10.32 -7.34
C LYS A 142 15.72 -10.33 -5.85
N LEU A 143 14.89 -9.69 -5.04
CA LEU A 143 15.02 -9.81 -3.59
C LEU A 143 14.53 -11.19 -3.15
N ASN A 144 15.34 -11.90 -2.40
CA ASN A 144 14.92 -13.10 -1.68
C ASN A 144 14.78 -12.73 -0.20
N ASP A 145 13.82 -11.86 0.09
CA ASP A 145 13.74 -11.16 1.37
C ASP A 145 12.30 -10.69 1.68
N ASN A 146 12.04 -10.30 2.92
CA ASN A 146 10.71 -9.86 3.41
C ASN A 146 10.30 -8.51 2.80
N PHE A 147 9.85 -8.55 1.55
CA PHE A 147 9.45 -7.39 0.76
C PHE A 147 8.10 -7.66 0.09
N ILE A 148 7.11 -6.85 0.39
CA ILE A 148 5.73 -7.03 -0.08
C ILE A 148 5.31 -5.79 -0.86
N VAL A 149 4.73 -6.01 -2.04
CA VAL A 149 4.09 -4.95 -2.83
C VAL A 149 2.58 -5.21 -2.85
N ILE A 150 1.81 -4.27 -2.35
CA ILE A 150 0.36 -4.28 -2.41
C ILE A 150 -0.07 -3.33 -3.52
N VAL A 151 -0.71 -3.88 -4.56
CA VAL A 151 -1.31 -3.09 -5.63
C VAL A 151 -2.80 -2.96 -5.37
N ASN A 152 -3.25 -1.75 -5.07
CA ASN A 152 -4.67 -1.42 -4.95
C ASN A 152 -5.21 -1.05 -6.33
N ASP A 153 -5.89 -2.00 -6.98
CA ASP A 153 -6.40 -1.86 -8.35
C ASP A 153 -7.91 -1.62 -8.34
N ASN A 154 -8.31 -0.39 -8.61
CA ASN A 154 -9.71 0.00 -8.79
C ASN A 154 -10.04 0.38 -10.25
N GLN A 155 -9.13 0.15 -11.19
CA GLN A 155 -9.24 0.41 -12.62
C GLN A 155 -9.28 1.91 -12.97
N MET A 156 -9.06 2.78 -12.01
CA MET A 156 -9.15 4.23 -12.19
C MET A 156 -7.95 4.93 -11.56
N ALA A 157 -7.40 5.86 -12.34
CA ALA A 157 -6.61 6.96 -11.79
C ALA A 157 -7.54 8.17 -11.56
N ILE A 158 -7.19 9.36 -12.04
CA ILE A 158 -8.14 10.49 -12.15
C ILE A 158 -9.12 10.22 -13.31
N ALA A 159 -8.64 9.54 -14.35
CA ALA A 159 -9.40 9.06 -15.50
C ALA A 159 -9.17 7.55 -15.65
N GLU A 160 -9.84 6.96 -16.63
CA GLU A 160 -9.65 5.56 -17.00
C GLU A 160 -8.21 5.29 -17.42
N ASN A 161 -7.66 4.19 -16.95
CA ASN A 161 -6.30 3.78 -17.23
C ASN A 161 -6.19 3.09 -18.61
N HIS A 162 -5.12 3.37 -19.34
CA HIS A 162 -4.86 2.79 -20.66
C HIS A 162 -3.43 2.25 -20.78
N GLY A 163 -3.26 1.19 -21.57
CA GLY A 163 -1.95 0.59 -21.87
C GLY A 163 -1.84 -0.88 -21.48
N SER A 164 -0.80 -1.54 -21.96
CA SER A 164 -0.63 -2.99 -21.86
C SER A 164 -0.56 -3.51 -20.41
N LEU A 165 -0.07 -2.70 -19.48
CA LEU A 165 -0.10 -3.06 -18.06
C LEU A 165 -1.54 -3.26 -17.58
N TYR A 166 -2.43 -2.33 -17.94
CA TYR A 166 -3.83 -2.38 -17.53
C TYR A 166 -4.61 -3.49 -18.24
N ASP A 167 -4.22 -3.85 -19.47
CA ASP A 167 -4.73 -5.05 -20.14
C ASP A 167 -4.35 -6.31 -19.36
N ASN A 168 -3.13 -6.39 -18.87
CA ASN A 168 -2.69 -7.49 -18.01
C ASN A 168 -3.40 -7.50 -16.65
N LEU A 169 -3.55 -6.35 -15.99
CA LEU A 169 -4.32 -6.26 -14.74
C LEU A 169 -5.78 -6.70 -14.94
N ARG A 170 -6.41 -6.32 -16.06
CA ARG A 170 -7.75 -6.78 -16.42
C ARG A 170 -7.81 -8.29 -16.60
N GLU A 171 -6.88 -8.87 -17.35
CA GLU A 171 -6.78 -10.34 -17.54
C GLU A 171 -6.61 -11.07 -16.20
N LEU A 172 -5.78 -10.52 -15.30
CA LEU A 172 -5.60 -11.08 -13.96
C LEU A 172 -6.89 -11.02 -13.12
N ARG A 173 -7.67 -9.96 -13.22
CA ARG A 173 -8.98 -9.87 -12.56
C ARG A 173 -9.97 -10.88 -13.14
N GLU A 174 -10.11 -10.95 -14.46
CA GLU A 174 -11.04 -11.85 -15.16
C GLU A 174 -10.74 -13.33 -14.92
N THR A 175 -9.47 -13.66 -14.69
CA THR A 175 -8.99 -15.03 -14.42
C THR A 175 -8.82 -15.33 -12.93
N ASN A 176 -9.22 -14.43 -12.03
CA ASN A 176 -8.95 -14.55 -10.59
C ASN A 176 -7.46 -14.84 -10.29
N GLY A 177 -6.57 -14.15 -11.00
CA GLY A 177 -5.12 -14.28 -10.85
C GLY A 177 -4.49 -15.53 -11.47
N GLN A 178 -5.25 -16.34 -12.22
CA GLN A 178 -4.81 -17.62 -12.78
C GLN A 178 -4.20 -17.50 -14.18
N SER A 179 -4.17 -16.32 -14.79
CA SER A 179 -3.55 -16.15 -16.10
C SER A 179 -2.09 -16.60 -16.12
N GLU A 180 -1.69 -17.27 -17.18
CA GLU A 180 -0.28 -17.58 -17.49
C GLU A 180 0.51 -16.31 -17.80
N HIS A 181 -0.17 -15.30 -18.38
CA HIS A 181 0.38 -13.98 -18.62
C HIS A 181 0.26 -13.14 -17.34
N ASN A 182 1.28 -13.17 -16.52
CA ASN A 182 1.32 -12.41 -15.28
C ASN A 182 2.61 -11.60 -15.20
N TYR A 183 2.49 -10.29 -15.36
CA TYR A 183 3.61 -9.36 -15.34
C TYR A 183 4.46 -9.50 -14.06
N PHE A 184 3.83 -9.61 -12.91
CA PHE A 184 4.54 -9.71 -11.63
C PHE A 184 5.31 -11.02 -11.51
N LYS A 185 4.70 -12.14 -11.88
CA LYS A 185 5.39 -13.46 -11.91
C LYS A 185 6.56 -13.45 -12.88
N SER A 186 6.46 -12.76 -14.01
CA SER A 186 7.55 -12.65 -14.98
C SER A 186 8.77 -11.90 -14.44
N LEU A 187 8.57 -11.03 -13.44
CA LEU A 187 9.64 -10.33 -12.73
C LEU A 187 10.18 -11.11 -11.53
N GLY A 188 9.60 -12.26 -11.19
CA GLY A 188 10.05 -13.13 -10.11
C GLY A 188 9.30 -12.96 -8.78
N TYR A 189 8.15 -12.29 -8.79
CA TYR A 189 7.30 -12.18 -7.60
C TYR A 189 6.39 -13.41 -7.44
N ASP A 190 6.17 -13.82 -6.21
CA ASP A 190 4.99 -14.60 -5.84
C ASP A 190 3.77 -13.68 -5.90
N TYR A 191 2.70 -14.17 -6.51
CA TYR A 191 1.52 -13.36 -6.78
C TYR A 191 0.30 -13.92 -6.07
N ILE A 192 -0.34 -13.07 -5.26
CA ILE A 192 -1.59 -13.37 -4.57
C ILE A 192 -2.67 -12.42 -5.10
N TYR A 193 -3.77 -12.98 -5.63
CA TYR A 193 -4.93 -12.22 -6.07
C TYR A 193 -5.97 -12.17 -4.96
N VAL A 194 -6.47 -10.98 -4.66
CA VAL A 194 -7.54 -10.76 -3.69
C VAL A 194 -8.71 -10.09 -4.40
N ALA A 195 -9.75 -10.87 -4.73
CA ALA A 195 -10.92 -10.37 -5.44
C ALA A 195 -11.73 -9.36 -4.61
N GLU A 196 -11.86 -9.65 -3.32
CA GLU A 196 -12.67 -8.86 -2.38
C GLU A 196 -11.77 -7.93 -1.54
N GLY A 197 -11.15 -6.93 -2.20
CA GLY A 197 -10.23 -5.98 -1.55
C GLY A 197 -10.86 -5.13 -0.44
N ASN A 198 -12.19 -5.04 -0.41
CA ASN A 198 -12.96 -4.37 0.65
C ASN A 198 -13.50 -5.34 1.71
N ASP A 199 -13.17 -6.63 1.64
CA ASP A 199 -13.42 -7.56 2.74
C ASP A 199 -12.18 -7.72 3.61
N LEU A 200 -12.27 -7.21 4.83
CA LEU A 200 -11.14 -7.18 5.77
C LEU A 200 -10.57 -8.59 6.06
N GLU A 201 -11.40 -9.61 6.10
CA GLU A 201 -10.95 -10.98 6.38
C GLU A 201 -10.14 -11.53 5.21
N SER A 202 -10.61 -11.34 3.98
CA SER A 202 -9.90 -11.71 2.75
C SER A 202 -8.53 -11.02 2.67
N VAL A 203 -8.49 -9.72 2.95
CA VAL A 203 -7.23 -8.95 2.98
C VAL A 203 -6.26 -9.47 4.04
N ILE A 204 -6.72 -9.64 5.29
CA ILE A 204 -5.87 -10.15 6.38
C ILE A 204 -5.32 -11.54 6.07
N ASN A 205 -6.15 -12.42 5.52
CA ASN A 205 -5.71 -13.78 5.16
C ASN A 205 -4.63 -13.77 4.07
N ALA A 206 -4.80 -12.94 3.05
CA ALA A 206 -3.80 -12.78 1.99
C ALA A 206 -2.47 -12.21 2.54
N LEU A 207 -2.53 -11.20 3.40
CA LEU A 207 -1.34 -10.61 4.03
C LEU A 207 -0.61 -11.61 4.93
N LYS A 208 -1.34 -12.42 5.71
CA LYS A 208 -0.74 -13.50 6.51
C LYS A 208 -0.11 -14.57 5.62
N LEU A 209 -0.75 -14.92 4.51
CA LEU A 209 -0.22 -15.88 3.55
C LEU A 209 1.09 -15.37 2.93
N SER A 210 1.18 -14.09 2.61
CA SER A 210 2.41 -13.49 2.08
C SER A 210 3.59 -13.64 3.05
N LEU A 211 3.35 -13.53 4.36
CA LEU A 211 4.39 -13.74 5.38
C LEU A 211 4.88 -15.20 5.45
N ILE A 212 3.99 -16.18 5.25
CA ILE A 212 4.36 -17.60 5.23
C ILE A 212 5.25 -17.90 4.03
N HIS A 213 4.90 -17.39 2.85
CA HIS A 213 5.69 -17.58 1.63
C HIS A 213 7.09 -16.94 1.71
N ILE A 214 7.24 -15.86 2.47
CA ILE A 214 8.52 -15.20 2.69
C ILE A 214 9.41 -15.98 3.68
N SER A 215 8.80 -16.62 4.69
CA SER A 215 9.53 -17.30 5.76
C SER A 215 9.96 -18.74 5.40
N GLU A 216 9.41 -19.33 4.36
CA GLU A 216 9.86 -20.63 3.85
C GLU A 216 10.99 -20.45 2.82
N PRO A 217 12.23 -20.87 3.11
CA PRO A 217 13.29 -20.83 2.13
C PRO A 217 12.95 -21.78 0.99
N THR A 218 12.49 -21.23 -0.11
CA THR A 218 12.41 -21.98 -1.36
C THR A 218 13.79 -22.48 -1.74
N ARG A 219 13.97 -23.75 -1.63
CA ARG A 219 15.23 -24.38 -1.88
C ARG A 219 15.44 -24.96 -3.22
N PRO A 220 16.66 -25.23 -3.55
CA PRO A 220 17.39 -25.07 -4.78
C PRO A 220 17.13 -26.13 -5.76
#